data_5f9cda81b027ea2b7c364eb6b5776e59
#
_entry.id   5f9cda81b027ea2b7c364eb6b5776e59
#
_cell.length_a   1.000
_cell.length_b   1.000
_cell.length_c   1.000
_cell.angle_alpha   90.00
_cell.angle_beta   90.00
_cell.angle_gamma   90.00
#
_symmetry.space_group_name_H-M   'P 1'
#
loop_
_entity.id
_entity.type
_entity.pdbx_description
1 polymer ?
#
loop_
_entity_poly.entity_id
_entity_poly.type
_entity_poly.pdbx_seq_one_letter_code
_entity_poly.pdbx_strand_id
1 'polypeptide(L)'
;SDLLIKSNQRQYHITLFVCGFLTSHHPNFDDDFEIKTLNHQIELLQQLRLEPFELEMTQIDSFSSALFLHIHDQNNILGKIRKQLAQSSTEIAAVDYCPHITLGLYSDTWASDLVLQRIQKLPRKNMKIQVNQLTFGYYKAQILQGLLYPYHQIQLG
;
A
#
# COMPACT_ATOMS: atom_id res chain seq x y z
N SER A 1 -0.53 -21.84 -5.61
CA SER A 1 -0.09 -20.61 -6.27
C SER A 1 0.15 -20.75 -7.77
N ASP A 2 -0.46 -21.74 -8.38
CA ASP A 2 -0.51 -21.96 -9.84
C ASP A 2 -1.31 -20.86 -10.58
N LEU A 3 -2.12 -20.11 -9.86
CA LEU A 3 -2.91 -19.00 -10.40
C LEU A 3 -2.15 -17.66 -10.43
N LEU A 4 -1.02 -17.57 -9.73
CA LEU A 4 -0.28 -16.33 -9.56
C LEU A 4 0.94 -16.24 -10.49
N ILE A 5 1.31 -15.02 -10.86
CA ILE A 5 2.56 -14.75 -11.56
C ILE A 5 3.74 -15.18 -10.68
N LYS A 6 4.65 -15.98 -11.24
CA LYS A 6 5.78 -16.54 -10.48
C LYS A 6 6.90 -15.54 -10.19
N SER A 7 7.07 -14.52 -11.03
CA SER A 7 8.13 -13.52 -10.89
C SER A 7 7.65 -12.29 -10.13
N ASN A 8 7.52 -12.39 -8.81
CA ASN A 8 7.23 -11.25 -7.96
C ASN A 8 8.50 -10.84 -7.20
N GLN A 9 9.01 -9.65 -7.48
CA GLN A 9 10.17 -9.07 -6.79
C GLN A 9 9.75 -7.98 -5.79
N ARG A 10 8.47 -7.56 -5.81
CA ARG A 10 7.96 -6.51 -4.94
C ARG A 10 7.88 -6.98 -3.51
N GLN A 11 8.45 -6.21 -2.60
CA GLN A 11 8.38 -6.47 -1.17
C GLN A 11 6.94 -6.35 -0.67
N TYR A 12 6.56 -7.15 0.32
CA TYR A 12 5.26 -7.02 0.97
C TYR A 12 5.15 -5.67 1.68
N HIS A 13 4.07 -4.97 1.44
CA HIS A 13 3.83 -3.63 1.99
C HIS A 13 2.33 -3.36 2.09
N ILE A 14 1.98 -2.37 2.89
CA ILE A 14 0.66 -1.77 2.94
C ILE A 14 0.76 -0.40 2.29
N THR A 15 0.07 -0.18 1.17
CA THR A 15 0.00 1.13 0.54
C THR A 15 -0.90 2.03 1.38
N LEU A 16 -0.36 3.18 1.79
CA LEU A 16 -1.11 4.18 2.54
C LEU A 16 -1.73 5.23 1.62
N PHE A 17 -0.95 5.73 0.67
CA PHE A 17 -1.34 6.86 -0.16
C PHE A 17 -0.54 6.84 -1.47
N VAL A 18 -1.19 6.97 -2.60
CA VAL A 18 -0.54 7.02 -3.92
C VAL A 18 -0.35 8.47 -4.32
N CYS A 19 0.88 8.95 -4.24
CA CYS A 19 1.21 10.35 -4.45
C CYS A 19 1.19 10.78 -5.91
N GLY A 20 1.68 9.95 -6.82
CA GLY A 20 1.82 10.28 -8.24
C GLY A 20 3.23 10.08 -8.77
N PHE A 21 3.50 10.67 -9.93
CA PHE A 21 4.82 10.63 -10.57
C PHE A 21 5.70 11.78 -10.06
N LEU A 22 6.78 11.44 -9.38
CA LEU A 22 7.67 12.43 -8.78
C LEU A 22 8.33 13.30 -9.86
N THR A 23 8.20 14.61 -9.72
CA THR A 23 8.81 15.60 -10.61
C THR A 23 9.55 16.69 -9.84
N SER A 24 10.65 17.19 -10.42
CA SER A 24 11.39 18.38 -9.93
C SER A 24 10.92 19.69 -10.57
N HIS A 25 10.03 19.60 -11.55
CA HIS A 25 9.49 20.73 -12.29
C HIS A 25 8.06 21.04 -11.85
N HIS A 26 7.51 22.15 -12.33
CA HIS A 26 6.08 22.41 -12.20
C HIS A 26 5.27 21.27 -12.81
N PRO A 27 4.17 20.86 -12.16
CA PRO A 27 3.29 19.82 -12.69
C PRO A 27 2.77 20.20 -14.08
N ASN A 28 2.91 19.25 -15.01
CA ASN A 28 2.35 19.36 -16.35
C ASN A 28 1.11 18.48 -16.53
N PHE A 29 0.96 17.47 -15.64
CA PHE A 29 -0.12 16.49 -15.65
C PHE A 29 -0.75 16.38 -14.26
N ASP A 30 -1.99 15.92 -14.20
CA ASP A 30 -2.76 15.79 -12.95
C ASP A 30 -2.17 14.74 -12.01
N ASP A 31 -1.35 13.82 -12.51
CA ASP A 31 -0.67 12.77 -11.74
C ASP A 31 0.79 13.12 -11.40
N ASP A 32 1.27 14.30 -11.75
CA ASP A 32 2.59 14.81 -11.36
C ASP A 32 2.60 15.18 -9.87
N PHE A 33 3.67 14.80 -9.18
CA PHE A 33 3.87 15.03 -7.75
C PHE A 33 5.18 15.75 -7.48
N GLU A 34 5.11 17.01 -7.05
CA GLU A 34 6.30 17.82 -6.83
C GLU A 34 7.11 17.39 -5.60
N ILE A 35 8.44 17.47 -5.70
CA ILE A 35 9.35 17.20 -4.56
C ILE A 35 9.04 18.11 -3.37
N LYS A 36 8.64 19.36 -3.59
CA LYS A 36 8.28 20.28 -2.48
C LYS A 36 7.04 19.76 -1.71
N THR A 37 6.05 19.20 -2.42
CA THR A 37 4.87 18.61 -1.82
C THR A 37 5.23 17.35 -1.01
N LEU A 38 6.15 16.53 -1.55
CA LEU A 38 6.68 15.38 -0.83
C LEU A 38 7.37 15.79 0.48
N ASN A 39 8.24 16.80 0.44
CA ASN A 39 8.91 17.29 1.63
C ASN A 39 7.92 17.83 2.67
N HIS A 40 6.91 18.55 2.21
CA HIS A 40 5.84 19.02 3.09
C HIS A 40 5.04 17.88 3.73
N GLN A 41 4.71 16.82 2.97
CA GLN A 41 4.07 15.63 3.53
C GLN A 41 4.94 14.92 4.58
N ILE A 42 6.25 14.84 4.35
CA ILE A 42 7.20 14.28 5.33
C ILE A 42 7.16 15.09 6.63
N GLU A 43 7.21 16.42 6.54
CA GLU A 43 7.15 17.32 7.70
C GLU A 43 5.82 17.15 8.46
N LEU A 44 4.69 17.10 7.74
CA LEU A 44 3.37 16.89 8.35
C LEU A 44 3.28 15.57 9.12
N LEU A 45 3.82 14.48 8.57
CA LEU A 45 3.82 13.19 9.27
C LEU A 45 4.75 13.18 10.48
N GLN A 46 5.91 13.83 10.39
CA GLN A 46 6.84 13.96 11.53
C GLN A 46 6.21 14.76 12.68
N GLN A 47 5.43 15.80 12.36
CA GLN A 47 4.70 16.61 13.36
C GLN A 47 3.61 15.82 14.11
N LEU A 48 3.06 14.77 13.52
CA LEU A 48 2.09 13.91 14.17
C LEU A 48 2.67 13.14 15.37
N ARG A 49 4.00 12.97 15.43
CA ARG A 49 4.71 12.22 16.50
C ARG A 49 4.01 10.89 16.78
N LEU A 50 3.79 10.11 15.72
CA LEU A 50 3.12 8.83 15.81
C LEU A 50 3.96 7.85 16.63
N GLU A 51 3.36 7.24 17.62
CA GLU A 51 3.92 6.09 18.31
C GLU A 51 3.79 4.83 17.45
N PRO A 52 4.66 3.82 17.68
CA PRO A 52 4.49 2.51 17.09
C PRO A 52 3.08 1.96 17.35
N PHE A 53 2.46 1.37 16.35
CA PHE A 53 1.10 0.87 16.45
C PHE A 53 0.94 -0.52 15.86
N GLU A 54 -0.11 -1.19 16.27
CA GLU A 54 -0.40 -2.55 15.86
C GLU A 54 -1.52 -2.58 14.81
N LEU A 55 -1.33 -3.43 13.81
CA LEU A 55 -2.35 -3.80 12.83
C LEU A 55 -2.58 -5.30 12.89
N GLU A 56 -3.75 -5.76 12.47
CA GLU A 56 -4.08 -7.17 12.45
C GLU A 56 -4.27 -7.66 11.01
N MET A 57 -3.53 -8.69 10.62
CA MET A 57 -3.75 -9.45 9.41
C MET A 57 -4.89 -10.43 9.65
N THR A 58 -5.95 -10.36 8.86
CA THR A 58 -7.16 -11.12 9.13
C THR A 58 -7.39 -12.22 8.11
N GLN A 59 -7.94 -11.92 6.97
CA GLN A 59 -8.34 -12.92 5.98
C GLN A 59 -7.66 -12.68 4.63
N ILE A 60 -7.50 -13.77 3.88
CA ILE A 60 -7.10 -13.69 2.48
C ILE A 60 -8.37 -13.49 1.65
N ASP A 61 -8.28 -12.55 0.71
CA ASP A 61 -9.36 -12.19 -0.19
C ASP A 61 -8.81 -11.88 -1.58
N SER A 62 -9.67 -11.52 -2.53
CA SER A 62 -9.33 -11.35 -3.93
C SER A 62 -9.90 -10.07 -4.52
N PHE A 63 -9.03 -9.27 -5.14
CA PHE A 63 -9.44 -8.36 -6.21
C PHE A 63 -9.54 -9.11 -7.54
N SER A 64 -10.04 -8.47 -8.58
CA SER A 64 -10.10 -9.06 -9.93
C SER A 64 -8.72 -9.42 -10.49
N SER A 65 -7.66 -8.71 -10.06
CA SER A 65 -6.29 -8.86 -10.58
C SER A 65 -5.28 -9.43 -9.57
N ALA A 66 -5.64 -9.54 -8.29
CA ALA A 66 -4.67 -9.84 -7.24
C ALA A 66 -5.27 -10.59 -6.05
N LEU A 67 -4.50 -11.52 -5.52
CA LEU A 67 -4.73 -12.11 -4.21
C LEU A 67 -4.12 -11.20 -3.14
N PHE A 68 -4.84 -10.94 -2.06
CA PHE A 68 -4.38 -10.07 -1.00
C PHE A 68 -4.75 -10.55 0.40
N LEU A 69 -4.03 -10.05 1.39
CA LEU A 69 -4.29 -10.24 2.81
C LEU A 69 -4.92 -8.96 3.37
N HIS A 70 -6.08 -9.10 3.96
CA HIS A 70 -6.82 -7.98 4.53
C HIS A 70 -6.18 -7.52 5.85
N ILE A 71 -6.08 -6.21 6.02
CA ILE A 71 -5.53 -5.57 7.21
C ILE A 71 -6.66 -4.89 7.99
N HIS A 72 -6.76 -5.19 9.26
CA HIS A 72 -7.66 -4.51 10.18
C HIS A 72 -6.89 -3.49 11.02
N ASP A 73 -7.33 -2.24 10.97
CA ASP A 73 -6.82 -1.11 11.73
C ASP A 73 -7.87 -0.70 12.78
N GLN A 74 -7.81 -1.32 13.93
CA GLN A 74 -8.81 -1.13 15.00
C GLN A 74 -8.92 0.33 15.46
N ASN A 75 -7.82 1.06 15.46
CA ASN A 75 -7.75 2.44 15.96
C ASN A 75 -7.84 3.50 14.87
N ASN A 76 -8.05 3.08 13.62
CA ASN A 76 -8.09 3.94 12.44
C ASN A 76 -6.86 4.86 12.31
N ILE A 77 -5.67 4.32 12.64
CA ILE A 77 -4.41 5.08 12.54
C ILE A 77 -4.07 5.34 11.07
N LEU A 78 -4.25 4.34 10.20
CA LEU A 78 -4.02 4.49 8.75
C LEU A 78 -4.93 5.57 8.16
N GLY A 79 -6.20 5.62 8.58
CA GLY A 79 -7.13 6.67 8.16
C GLY A 79 -6.70 8.06 8.62
N LYS A 80 -6.17 8.20 9.83
CA LYS A 80 -5.62 9.48 10.34
C LYS A 80 -4.40 9.93 9.53
N ILE A 81 -3.47 9.01 9.22
CA ILE A 81 -2.30 9.30 8.39
C ILE A 81 -2.74 9.75 6.98
N ARG A 82 -3.65 9.02 6.34
CA ARG A 82 -4.18 9.36 5.03
C ARG A 82 -4.85 10.74 5.01
N LYS A 83 -5.65 11.05 6.03
CA LYS A 83 -6.28 12.37 6.19
C LYS A 83 -5.23 13.49 6.28
N GLN A 84 -4.12 13.25 6.96
CA GLN A 84 -3.03 14.22 7.07
C GLN A 84 -2.34 14.43 5.71
N LEU A 85 -2.03 13.35 4.99
CA LEU A 85 -1.42 13.43 3.65
C LEU A 85 -2.34 14.15 2.65
N ALA A 86 -3.64 13.90 2.71
CA ALA A 86 -4.63 14.51 1.83
C ALA A 86 -4.80 16.03 2.02
N GLN A 87 -4.23 16.63 3.07
CA GLN A 87 -4.23 18.08 3.26
C GLN A 87 -3.33 18.82 2.25
N SER A 88 -2.30 18.15 1.75
CA SER A 88 -1.29 18.76 0.87
C SER A 88 -1.35 18.29 -0.58
N SER A 89 -2.02 17.20 -0.86
CA SER A 89 -2.20 16.67 -2.23
C SER A 89 -3.40 15.76 -2.33
N THR A 90 -3.92 15.62 -3.54
CA THR A 90 -4.94 14.61 -3.86
C THR A 90 -4.27 13.30 -4.19
N GLU A 91 -4.78 12.19 -3.64
CA GLU A 91 -4.33 10.86 -4.01
C GLU A 91 -4.73 10.53 -5.45
N ILE A 92 -3.78 10.04 -6.26
CA ILE A 92 -4.10 9.59 -7.61
C ILE A 92 -4.86 8.26 -7.57
N ALA A 93 -5.79 8.07 -8.52
CA ALA A 93 -6.64 6.87 -8.61
C ALA A 93 -7.31 6.52 -7.27
N ALA A 94 -7.80 7.54 -6.56
CA ALA A 94 -8.47 7.36 -5.27
C ALA A 94 -9.69 6.46 -5.40
N VAL A 95 -9.71 5.40 -4.58
CA VAL A 95 -10.83 4.48 -4.40
C VAL A 95 -11.12 4.37 -2.90
N ASP A 96 -12.21 3.72 -2.54
CA ASP A 96 -12.46 3.40 -1.13
C ASP A 96 -11.26 2.65 -0.54
N TYR A 97 -10.71 3.21 0.53
CA TYR A 97 -9.48 2.70 1.11
C TYR A 97 -9.69 1.34 1.78
N CYS A 98 -9.06 0.33 1.21
CA CYS A 98 -9.02 -1.02 1.73
C CYS A 98 -7.56 -1.37 2.08
N PRO A 99 -7.13 -1.27 3.35
CA PRO A 99 -5.77 -1.62 3.73
C PRO A 99 -5.51 -3.11 3.52
N HIS A 100 -4.46 -3.42 2.76
CA HIS A 100 -4.14 -4.78 2.38
C HIS A 100 -2.65 -4.98 2.08
N ILE A 101 -2.22 -6.25 2.10
CA ILE A 101 -0.93 -6.67 1.56
C ILE A 101 -1.19 -7.54 0.34
N THR A 102 -0.73 -7.11 -0.82
CA THR A 102 -0.81 -7.91 -2.05
C THR A 102 0.11 -9.13 -1.93
N LEU A 103 -0.46 -10.31 -2.05
CA LEU A 103 0.27 -11.59 -2.01
C LEU A 103 0.78 -12.00 -3.39
N GLY A 104 0.11 -11.55 -4.45
CA GLY A 104 0.52 -11.76 -5.83
C GLY A 104 -0.55 -11.33 -6.82
N LEU A 105 -0.12 -11.06 -8.05
CA LEU A 105 -1.04 -10.80 -9.17
C LEU A 105 -1.40 -12.12 -9.84
N TYR A 106 -2.60 -12.19 -10.38
CA TYR A 106 -3.01 -13.34 -11.17
C TYR A 106 -2.28 -13.36 -12.52
N SER A 107 -1.95 -14.58 -12.96
CA SER A 107 -1.27 -14.81 -14.24
C SER A 107 -2.22 -14.75 -15.44
N ASP A 108 -3.52 -14.85 -15.19
CA ASP A 108 -4.58 -14.85 -16.19
C ASP A 108 -5.91 -14.42 -15.55
N THR A 109 -6.96 -14.32 -16.35
CA THR A 109 -8.33 -14.11 -15.85
C THR A 109 -8.90 -15.44 -15.38
N TRP A 110 -9.16 -15.55 -14.09
CA TRP A 110 -9.68 -16.76 -13.45
C TRP A 110 -11.14 -16.60 -13.05
N ALA A 111 -11.90 -17.69 -13.16
CA ALA A 111 -13.28 -17.71 -12.67
C ALA A 111 -13.29 -17.47 -11.15
N SER A 112 -14.16 -16.55 -10.69
CA SER A 112 -14.26 -16.17 -9.27
C SER A 112 -14.49 -17.36 -8.35
N ASP A 113 -15.34 -18.31 -8.77
CA ASP A 113 -15.63 -19.52 -7.98
C ASP A 113 -14.39 -20.37 -7.76
N LEU A 114 -13.52 -20.51 -8.76
CA LEU A 114 -12.26 -21.23 -8.63
C LEU A 114 -11.34 -20.55 -7.61
N VAL A 115 -11.22 -19.23 -7.69
CA VAL A 115 -10.40 -18.44 -6.77
C VAL A 115 -10.92 -18.58 -5.34
N LEU A 116 -12.22 -18.39 -5.12
CA LEU A 116 -12.85 -18.50 -3.81
C LEU A 116 -12.70 -19.90 -3.20
N GLN A 117 -12.89 -20.97 -3.98
CA GLN A 117 -12.65 -22.34 -3.54
C GLN A 117 -11.21 -22.59 -3.08
N ARG A 118 -10.23 -21.96 -3.75
CA ARG A 118 -8.81 -22.04 -3.36
C ARG A 118 -8.54 -21.26 -2.07
N ILE A 119 -9.09 -20.06 -1.93
CA ILE A 119 -8.97 -19.25 -0.72
C ILE A 119 -9.56 -19.99 0.51
N GLN A 120 -10.72 -20.62 0.38
CA GLN A 120 -11.38 -21.35 1.47
C GLN A 120 -10.54 -22.50 2.03
N LYS A 121 -9.60 -23.04 1.25
CA LYS A 121 -8.68 -24.11 1.67
C LYS A 121 -7.46 -23.59 2.42
N LEU A 122 -7.23 -22.27 2.43
CA LEU A 122 -6.10 -21.69 3.12
C LEU A 122 -6.37 -21.61 4.63
N PRO A 123 -5.33 -21.80 5.47
CA PRO A 123 -5.50 -21.67 6.91
C PRO A 123 -5.87 -20.23 7.27
N ARG A 124 -6.89 -20.09 8.12
CA ARG A 124 -7.27 -18.81 8.71
C ARG A 124 -6.52 -18.63 10.02
N LYS A 125 -5.63 -17.67 10.06
CA LYS A 125 -4.89 -17.30 11.27
C LYS A 125 -4.75 -15.80 11.32
N ASN A 126 -5.36 -15.21 12.33
CA ASN A 126 -5.13 -13.80 12.61
C ASN A 126 -3.71 -13.63 13.16
N MET A 127 -3.00 -12.65 12.64
CA MET A 127 -1.65 -12.31 13.07
C MET A 127 -1.55 -10.81 13.29
N LYS A 128 -0.84 -10.41 14.32
CA LYS A 128 -0.57 -9.00 14.61
C LYS A 128 0.77 -8.61 14.03
N ILE A 129 0.83 -7.40 13.49
CA ILE A 129 2.05 -6.78 13.01
C ILE A 129 2.27 -5.46 13.71
N GLN A 130 3.48 -5.25 14.19
CA GLN A 130 3.90 -3.98 14.76
C GLN A 130 4.43 -3.08 13.65
N VAL A 131 3.87 -1.88 13.54
CA VAL A 131 4.34 -0.85 12.62
C VAL A 131 5.25 0.09 13.40
N ASN A 132 6.53 0.13 13.04
CA ASN A 132 7.55 0.95 13.69
C ASN A 132 8.08 2.05 12.78
N GLN A 133 7.74 2.02 11.49
CA GLN A 133 8.16 3.04 10.54
C GLN A 133 7.17 3.20 9.40
N LEU A 134 7.16 4.40 8.83
CA LEU A 134 6.51 4.72 7.56
C LEU A 134 7.58 4.99 6.51
N THR A 135 7.32 4.58 5.27
CA THR A 135 8.27 4.76 4.17
C THR A 135 7.62 5.49 3.00
N PHE A 136 8.19 6.59 2.58
CA PHE A 136 8.00 7.12 1.25
C PHE A 136 8.86 6.32 0.30
N GLY A 137 8.24 5.59 -0.60
CA GLY A 137 8.91 4.72 -1.54
C GLY A 137 8.47 5.00 -2.98
N TYR A 138 9.25 4.51 -3.93
CA TYR A 138 8.93 4.59 -5.34
C TYR A 138 9.25 3.28 -6.06
N TYR A 139 8.67 3.10 -7.22
CA TYR A 139 8.95 1.98 -8.12
C TYR A 139 8.91 2.45 -9.57
N LYS A 140 9.50 1.66 -10.46
CA LYS A 140 9.46 1.91 -11.90
C LYS A 140 8.12 1.43 -12.45
N ALA A 141 7.29 2.36 -12.93
CA ALA A 141 5.93 2.06 -13.40
C ALA A 141 5.91 1.06 -14.58
N GLN A 142 6.97 1.03 -15.42
CA GLN A 142 7.08 0.10 -16.54
C GLN A 142 7.40 -1.34 -16.14
N ILE A 143 7.76 -1.59 -14.87
CA ILE A 143 8.14 -2.93 -14.39
C ILE A 143 7.02 -3.48 -13.50
N LEU A 144 6.23 -4.41 -14.06
CA LEU A 144 5.19 -5.09 -13.29
C LEU A 144 5.81 -5.87 -12.12
N GLN A 145 5.31 -5.66 -10.90
CA GLN A 145 5.84 -6.28 -9.67
C GLN A 145 7.34 -6.03 -9.43
N GLY A 146 7.87 -4.90 -9.96
CA GLY A 146 9.24 -4.46 -9.70
C GLY A 146 9.45 -4.04 -8.24
N LEU A 147 10.72 -3.95 -7.84
CA LEU A 147 11.12 -3.57 -6.47
C LEU A 147 10.57 -2.21 -6.06
N LEU A 148 10.28 -2.08 -4.76
CA LEU A 148 10.08 -0.80 -4.09
C LEU A 148 11.42 -0.29 -3.57
N TYR A 149 11.70 0.98 -3.83
CA TYR A 149 12.90 1.67 -3.39
C TYR A 149 12.51 2.70 -2.32
N PRO A 150 13.12 2.66 -1.12
CA PRO A 150 12.86 3.68 -0.10
C PRO A 150 13.45 5.03 -0.54
N TYR A 151 12.67 6.08 -0.41
CA TYR A 151 13.12 7.46 -0.59
C TYR A 151 13.38 8.13 0.76
N HIS A 152 12.42 8.03 1.68
CA HIS A 152 12.53 8.57 3.02
C HIS A 152 11.79 7.66 4.01
N GLN A 153 12.36 7.50 5.21
CA GLN A 153 11.77 6.69 6.27
C GLN A 153 11.55 7.53 7.51
N ILE A 154 10.37 7.42 8.10
CA ILE A 154 9.99 8.06 9.36
C ILE A 154 9.89 6.94 10.40
N GLN A 155 10.79 6.96 11.38
CA GLN A 155 10.68 6.08 12.54
C GLN A 155 9.58 6.59 13.47
N LEU A 156 8.83 5.68 14.06
CA LEU A 156 7.75 5.96 15.00
C LEU A 156 8.25 5.81 16.43
N GLY A 157 7.84 6.72 17.32
CA GLY A 157 8.27 6.75 18.73
C GLY A 157 9.15 7.90 19.10
#